data_eb9307ec721f17f3ebc3f48b1d686d66
#
_entry.id   eb9307ec721f17f3ebc3f48b1d686d66
#
_cell.length_a   1.000
_cell.length_b   1.000
_cell.length_c   1.000
_cell.angle_alpha   90.00
_cell.angle_beta   90.00
_cell.angle_gamma   90.00
#
_symmetry.space_group_name_H-M   'P 1'
#
loop_
_entity.id
_entity.type
_entity.pdbx_description
1 polymer ?
#
loop_
_entity_poly.entity_id
_entity_poly.type
_entity_poly.pdbx_seq_one_letter_code
_entity_poly.pdbx_strand_id
1 'polypeptide(L)'
;LNIGVYPSVGYLLNEFGPSTKGNARTPEVYEDEKKLRAILAEERITLLLGYKVTKVNKGTPRTIESVVATDVDTYRQIVVRGPLFADCTGDATLGVLAGAEWSMGREARSKYGEPSAPDTADGMTMGASVQWYCLEADAPTTFPDIEWGLPIDERSVQIVRRGQWYWEVGMRDDQIADAEKIRDYGMYVAYSNWSYLKNRSSVRDRYA
;
A
#
# COMPACT_ATOMS: atom_id res chain seq x y z
N LEU A 1 10.19 -4.18 2.05
CA LEU A 1 11.47 -4.15 2.78
C LEU A 1 12.46 -5.05 2.05
N ASN A 2 13.48 -4.46 1.44
CA ASN A 2 14.53 -5.23 0.80
C ASN A 2 15.61 -5.56 1.84
N ILE A 3 15.52 -6.75 2.43
CA ILE A 3 16.50 -7.24 3.40
C ILE A 3 17.65 -7.97 2.67
N GLY A 4 17.97 -7.56 1.45
CA GLY A 4 18.77 -8.31 0.47
C GLY A 4 20.21 -8.68 0.85
N VAL A 5 20.70 -8.35 2.03
CA VAL A 5 22.08 -8.67 2.47
C VAL A 5 22.11 -9.64 3.64
N TYR A 6 20.98 -9.93 4.26
CA TYR A 6 20.89 -10.84 5.39
C TYR A 6 20.42 -12.23 4.96
N PRO A 7 20.86 -13.29 5.65
CA PRO A 7 20.37 -14.64 5.38
C PRO A 7 18.83 -14.63 5.46
N SER A 8 18.18 -15.34 4.54
CA SER A 8 16.73 -15.40 4.47
C SER A 8 16.14 -15.89 5.79
N VAL A 9 15.09 -15.25 6.26
CA VAL A 9 14.37 -15.64 7.45
C VAL A 9 13.50 -16.87 7.12
N GLY A 10 14.12 -18.03 7.05
CA GLY A 10 13.46 -19.30 6.82
C GLY A 10 13.03 -19.58 5.38
N TYR A 11 12.53 -20.78 5.17
CA TYR A 11 12.11 -21.29 3.84
C TYR A 11 10.78 -20.72 3.34
N LEU A 12 9.93 -20.20 4.25
CA LEU A 12 8.63 -19.64 3.90
C LEU A 12 8.70 -18.49 2.88
N LEU A 13 9.74 -17.67 2.96
CA LEU A 13 9.95 -16.61 1.96
C LEU A 13 10.18 -17.15 0.54
N ASN A 14 10.76 -18.33 0.41
CA ASN A 14 10.95 -18.98 -0.89
C ASN A 14 9.65 -19.63 -1.39
N GLU A 15 8.80 -20.05 -0.49
CA GLU A 15 7.50 -20.65 -0.80
C GLU A 15 6.48 -19.59 -1.24
N PHE A 16 6.36 -18.48 -0.49
CA PHE A 16 5.39 -17.43 -0.76
C PHE A 16 5.93 -16.28 -1.62
N GLY A 17 7.24 -16.09 -1.64
CA GLY A 17 7.85 -14.99 -2.38
C GLY A 17 7.72 -15.16 -3.89
N PRO A 18 7.65 -14.05 -4.65
CA PRO A 18 7.62 -14.10 -6.09
C PRO A 18 8.95 -14.64 -6.64
N SER A 19 8.89 -15.40 -7.72
CA SER A 19 10.06 -15.97 -8.40
C SER A 19 10.95 -14.87 -9.00
N THR A 20 10.33 -13.77 -9.45
CA THR A 20 11.03 -12.59 -9.96
C THR A 20 11.28 -11.60 -8.82
N LYS A 21 12.55 -11.29 -8.58
CA LYS A 21 12.94 -10.30 -7.57
C LYS A 21 12.81 -8.88 -8.12
N GLY A 22 12.46 -7.95 -7.25
CA GLY A 22 12.33 -6.53 -7.55
C GLY A 22 10.88 -6.05 -7.52
N ASN A 23 10.67 -4.81 -7.96
CA ASN A 23 9.34 -4.25 -8.01
C ASN A 23 8.49 -4.95 -9.07
N ALA A 24 7.24 -5.22 -8.74
CA ALA A 24 6.28 -5.76 -9.68
C ALA A 24 6.14 -4.83 -10.90
N ARG A 25 6.20 -5.40 -12.07
CA ARG A 25 6.07 -4.68 -13.34
C ARG A 25 4.70 -4.88 -13.98
N THR A 26 4.06 -5.98 -13.64
CA THR A 26 2.71 -6.36 -14.06
C THR A 26 2.06 -7.16 -12.94
N PRO A 27 0.71 -7.29 -12.91
CA PRO A 27 0.03 -8.09 -11.89
C PRO A 27 0.54 -9.53 -11.78
N GLU A 28 0.90 -10.15 -12.89
CA GLU A 28 1.35 -11.54 -12.95
C GLU A 28 2.63 -11.78 -12.13
N VAL A 29 3.46 -10.75 -11.98
CA VAL A 29 4.72 -10.85 -11.20
C VAL A 29 4.47 -11.03 -9.71
N TYR A 30 3.28 -10.69 -9.21
CA TYR A 30 2.93 -10.93 -7.81
C TYR A 30 2.70 -12.41 -7.49
N GLU A 31 2.43 -13.23 -8.49
CA GLU A 31 2.17 -14.67 -8.35
C GLU A 31 1.13 -14.98 -7.25
N ASP A 32 0.03 -14.23 -7.24
CA ASP A 32 -1.00 -14.36 -6.18
C ASP A 32 -1.65 -15.73 -6.15
N GLU A 33 -1.79 -16.39 -7.29
CA GLU A 33 -2.26 -17.78 -7.34
C GLU A 33 -1.32 -18.77 -6.65
N LYS A 34 -0.01 -18.55 -6.72
CA LYS A 34 0.97 -19.39 -6.03
C LYS A 34 0.80 -19.26 -4.51
N LYS A 35 0.66 -18.03 -4.02
CA LYS A 35 0.42 -17.73 -2.61
C LYS A 35 -0.90 -18.35 -2.14
N LEU A 36 -1.96 -18.17 -2.93
CA LEU A 36 -3.27 -18.73 -2.63
C LEU A 36 -3.24 -20.25 -2.53
N ARG A 37 -2.60 -20.92 -3.49
CA ARG A 37 -2.45 -22.39 -3.46
C ARG A 37 -1.68 -22.87 -2.23
N ALA A 38 -0.60 -22.18 -1.87
CA ALA A 38 0.18 -22.54 -0.68
C ALA A 38 -0.66 -22.42 0.60
N ILE A 39 -1.46 -21.37 0.74
CA ILE A 39 -2.34 -21.20 1.91
C ILE A 39 -3.46 -22.24 1.92
N LEU A 40 -4.08 -22.52 0.78
CA LEU A 40 -5.18 -23.50 0.68
C LEU A 40 -4.72 -24.94 0.87
N ALA A 41 -3.43 -25.23 0.71
CA ALA A 41 -2.85 -26.54 1.01
C ALA A 41 -2.75 -26.82 2.52
N GLU A 42 -2.88 -25.80 3.36
CA GLU A 42 -2.80 -25.92 4.81
C GLU A 42 -4.18 -26.21 5.42
N GLU A 43 -4.42 -27.45 5.78
CA GLU A 43 -5.73 -27.91 6.29
C GLU A 43 -6.23 -27.16 7.53
N ARG A 44 -5.34 -26.54 8.29
CA ARG A 44 -5.66 -25.80 9.52
C ARG A 44 -5.85 -24.30 9.33
N ILE A 45 -5.79 -23.81 8.10
CA ILE A 45 -6.02 -22.40 7.77
C ILE A 45 -7.42 -22.23 7.18
N THR A 46 -8.21 -21.36 7.77
CA THR A 46 -9.43 -20.85 7.16
C THR A 46 -9.14 -19.47 6.58
N LEU A 47 -9.08 -19.37 5.27
CA LEU A 47 -8.84 -18.11 4.57
C LEU A 47 -10.18 -17.40 4.29
N LEU A 48 -10.28 -16.14 4.70
CA LEU A 48 -11.44 -15.28 4.51
C LEU A 48 -11.01 -14.07 3.66
N LEU A 49 -11.07 -14.20 2.34
CA LEU A 49 -10.80 -13.10 1.41
C LEU A 49 -11.97 -12.12 1.38
N GLY A 50 -11.67 -10.85 1.11
CA GLY A 50 -12.69 -9.79 1.04
C GLY A 50 -13.24 -9.35 2.40
N TYR A 51 -12.70 -9.82 3.51
CA TYR A 51 -13.13 -9.40 4.84
C TYR A 51 -12.16 -8.42 5.49
N LYS A 52 -12.71 -7.37 6.08
CA LYS A 52 -11.97 -6.38 6.88
C LYS A 52 -12.47 -6.44 8.32
N VAL A 53 -11.54 -6.48 9.28
CA VAL A 53 -11.91 -6.34 10.71
C VAL A 53 -12.37 -4.90 10.95
N THR A 54 -13.61 -4.76 11.43
CA THR A 54 -14.26 -3.47 11.65
C THR A 54 -14.60 -3.20 13.10
N LYS A 55 -14.57 -4.23 13.97
CA LYS A 55 -14.87 -4.09 15.39
C LYS A 55 -14.16 -5.15 16.21
N VAL A 56 -13.79 -4.78 17.43
CA VAL A 56 -13.25 -5.67 18.45
C VAL A 56 -14.21 -5.74 19.61
N ASN A 57 -14.55 -6.95 20.07
CA ASN A 57 -15.26 -7.19 21.31
C ASN A 57 -14.25 -7.63 22.37
N LYS A 58 -14.24 -6.95 23.50
CA LYS A 58 -13.31 -7.21 24.61
C LYS A 58 -14.00 -8.01 25.71
N GLY A 59 -13.34 -9.07 26.19
CA GLY A 59 -13.78 -9.80 27.38
C GLY A 59 -13.35 -9.08 28.66
N THR A 60 -12.15 -8.46 28.64
CA THR A 60 -11.62 -7.61 29.70
C THR A 60 -10.91 -6.41 29.06
N PRO A 61 -10.50 -5.37 29.80
CA PRO A 61 -9.73 -4.25 29.23
C PRO A 61 -8.47 -4.67 28.46
N ARG A 62 -7.91 -5.85 28.73
CA ARG A 62 -6.66 -6.36 28.14
C ARG A 62 -6.83 -7.61 27.28
N THR A 63 -8.05 -8.09 27.05
CA THR A 63 -8.27 -9.32 26.26
C THR A 63 -9.28 -9.06 25.15
N ILE A 64 -8.97 -9.54 23.97
CA ILE A 64 -9.89 -9.63 22.86
C ILE A 64 -10.66 -10.94 22.98
N GLU A 65 -11.99 -10.90 23.01
CA GLU A 65 -12.86 -12.07 23.00
C GLU A 65 -13.18 -12.49 21.57
N SER A 66 -13.45 -11.51 20.72
CA SER A 66 -13.79 -11.74 19.33
C SER A 66 -13.55 -10.49 18.48
N VAL A 67 -13.46 -10.69 17.18
CA VAL A 67 -13.48 -9.63 16.19
C VAL A 67 -14.71 -9.76 15.30
N VAL A 68 -15.22 -8.64 14.83
CA VAL A 68 -16.22 -8.60 13.76
C VAL A 68 -15.50 -8.30 12.47
N ALA A 69 -15.62 -9.19 11.50
CA ALA A 69 -15.11 -8.98 10.15
C ALA A 69 -16.29 -8.73 9.21
N THR A 70 -16.17 -7.69 8.41
CA THR A 70 -17.18 -7.25 7.44
C THR A 70 -16.68 -7.53 6.03
N ASP A 71 -17.48 -8.22 5.25
CA ASP A 71 -17.25 -8.42 3.82
C ASP A 71 -17.33 -7.08 3.10
N VAL A 72 -16.30 -6.75 2.30
CA VAL A 72 -16.17 -5.41 1.70
C VAL A 72 -17.15 -5.16 0.54
N ASP A 73 -17.68 -6.22 -0.07
CA ASP A 73 -18.60 -6.13 -1.18
C ASP A 73 -20.07 -6.21 -0.75
N THR A 74 -20.37 -7.14 0.17
CA THR A 74 -21.75 -7.44 0.56
C THR A 74 -22.14 -6.83 1.91
N TYR A 75 -21.20 -6.29 2.66
CA TYR A 75 -21.35 -5.78 4.02
C TYR A 75 -21.83 -6.82 5.04
N ARG A 76 -21.82 -8.10 4.68
CA ARG A 76 -22.12 -9.19 5.64
C ARG A 76 -21.06 -9.24 6.72
N GLN A 77 -21.51 -9.45 7.94
CA GLN A 77 -20.63 -9.53 9.10
C GLN A 77 -20.54 -10.97 9.62
N ILE A 78 -19.35 -11.34 10.02
CA ILE A 78 -19.06 -12.57 10.74
C ILE A 78 -18.33 -12.23 12.04
N VAL A 79 -18.50 -13.07 13.05
CA VAL A 79 -17.80 -12.97 14.33
C VAL A 79 -16.78 -14.08 14.42
N VAL A 80 -15.52 -13.72 14.57
CA VAL A 80 -14.42 -14.67 14.73
C VAL A 80 -13.95 -14.63 16.19
N ARG A 81 -13.94 -15.79 16.84
CA ARG A 81 -13.48 -15.97 18.22
C ARG A 81 -12.18 -16.77 18.24
N GLY A 82 -11.33 -16.45 19.18
CA GLY A 82 -10.09 -17.19 19.39
C GLY A 82 -9.39 -16.80 20.70
N PRO A 83 -8.47 -17.62 21.17
CA PRO A 83 -7.68 -17.30 22.37
C PRO A 83 -6.53 -16.31 22.07
N LEU A 84 -6.11 -16.20 20.81
CA LEU A 84 -5.02 -15.33 20.38
C LEU A 84 -5.41 -14.63 19.07
N PHE A 85 -4.93 -13.41 18.94
CA PHE A 85 -5.11 -12.58 17.74
C PHE A 85 -3.75 -11.99 17.34
N ALA A 86 -3.46 -11.98 16.03
CA ALA A 86 -2.29 -11.33 15.48
C ALA A 86 -2.75 -10.20 14.54
N ASP A 87 -2.20 -9.01 14.75
CA ASP A 87 -2.43 -7.88 13.87
C ASP A 87 -1.40 -7.84 12.75
N CYS A 88 -1.85 -8.13 11.53
CA CYS A 88 -1.06 -8.07 10.31
C CYS A 88 -1.70 -7.11 9.29
N THR A 89 -2.46 -6.12 9.75
CA THR A 89 -3.25 -5.21 8.90
C THR A 89 -2.42 -4.14 8.19
N GLY A 90 -1.14 -4.01 8.52
CA GLY A 90 -0.25 -2.97 7.98
C GLY A 90 -0.31 -1.67 8.80
N ASP A 91 -1.50 -1.20 9.12
CA ASP A 91 -1.74 0.06 9.85
C ASP A 91 -2.17 -0.15 11.30
N ALA A 92 -1.84 -1.29 11.89
CA ALA A 92 -2.20 -1.65 13.27
C ALA A 92 -3.70 -1.52 13.59
N THR A 93 -4.57 -1.76 12.60
CA THR A 93 -6.03 -1.56 12.70
C THR A 93 -6.63 -2.35 13.87
N LEU A 94 -6.24 -3.61 14.02
CA LEU A 94 -6.72 -4.45 15.11
C LEU A 94 -6.28 -3.91 16.48
N GLY A 95 -5.01 -3.49 16.59
CA GLY A 95 -4.46 -2.90 17.80
C GLY A 95 -5.21 -1.63 18.21
N VAL A 96 -5.45 -0.73 17.25
CA VAL A 96 -6.22 0.52 17.47
C VAL A 96 -7.64 0.22 17.91
N LEU A 97 -8.35 -0.68 17.21
CA LEU A 97 -9.71 -1.08 17.58
C LEU A 97 -9.77 -1.77 18.94
N ALA A 98 -8.72 -2.46 19.36
CA ALA A 98 -8.60 -3.05 20.68
C ALA A 98 -8.26 -2.02 21.77
N GLY A 99 -7.93 -0.78 21.42
CA GLY A 99 -7.53 0.27 22.34
C GLY A 99 -6.11 0.10 22.88
N ALA A 100 -5.22 -0.49 22.08
CA ALA A 100 -3.79 -0.50 22.36
C ALA A 100 -3.21 0.92 22.22
N GLU A 101 -2.13 1.19 22.94
CA GLU A 101 -1.36 2.42 22.74
C GLU A 101 -0.66 2.37 21.38
N TRP A 102 -0.69 3.47 20.66
CA TRP A 102 -0.06 3.60 19.35
C TRP A 102 0.55 4.98 19.17
N SER A 103 1.46 5.10 18.23
CA SER A 103 2.07 6.38 17.84
C SER A 103 2.21 6.44 16.32
N MET A 104 2.17 7.67 15.77
CA MET A 104 2.38 7.96 14.37
C MET A 104 3.31 9.17 14.23
N GLY A 105 4.04 9.24 13.10
CA GLY A 105 5.02 10.30 12.89
C GLY A 105 6.43 9.90 13.32
N ARG A 106 7.29 10.91 13.51
CA ARG A 106 8.70 10.70 13.88
C ARG A 106 8.99 11.28 15.25
N GLU A 107 9.67 10.51 16.09
CA GLU A 107 10.14 10.99 17.38
C GLU A 107 11.33 11.93 17.22
N ALA A 108 11.50 12.82 18.20
CA ALA A 108 12.71 13.63 18.28
C ALA A 108 13.95 12.78 18.58
N ARG A 109 15.10 13.19 18.06
CA ARG A 109 16.39 12.54 18.30
C ARG A 109 16.69 12.34 19.79
N SER A 110 16.26 13.29 20.63
CA SER A 110 16.46 13.22 22.08
C SER A 110 15.78 12.03 22.75
N LYS A 111 14.79 11.39 22.09
CA LYS A 111 14.03 10.28 22.68
C LYS A 111 14.84 8.97 22.71
N TYR A 112 15.53 8.65 21.62
CA TYR A 112 16.27 7.39 21.48
C TYR A 112 17.72 7.56 21.00
N GLY A 113 18.17 8.79 20.74
CA GLY A 113 19.54 9.06 20.29
C GLY A 113 19.83 8.68 18.85
N GLU A 114 18.81 8.47 18.02
CA GLU A 114 18.97 8.02 16.63
C GLU A 114 19.54 9.14 15.75
N PRO A 115 20.67 8.93 15.05
CA PRO A 115 21.32 9.99 14.27
C PRO A 115 20.45 10.58 13.15
N SER A 116 19.58 9.78 12.57
CA SER A 116 18.69 10.18 11.45
C SER A 116 17.35 10.75 11.90
N ALA A 117 17.06 10.75 13.22
CA ALA A 117 15.82 11.32 13.73
C ALA A 117 15.86 12.85 13.67
N PRO A 118 14.71 13.53 13.47
CA PRO A 118 14.63 14.97 13.51
C PRO A 118 14.94 15.51 14.91
N ASP A 119 15.35 16.78 14.97
CA ASP A 119 15.62 17.42 16.27
C ASP A 119 14.34 17.62 17.11
N THR A 120 13.22 17.84 16.43
CA THR A 120 11.88 17.96 17.02
C THR A 120 10.95 16.92 16.42
N ALA A 121 10.16 16.27 17.27
CA ALA A 121 9.15 15.32 16.81
C ALA A 121 8.16 15.98 15.84
N ASP A 122 7.74 15.25 14.82
CA ASP A 122 6.76 15.72 13.84
C ASP A 122 5.77 14.60 13.41
N GLY A 123 4.76 14.97 12.66
CA GLY A 123 3.73 14.04 12.15
C GLY A 123 4.09 13.40 10.80
N MET A 124 5.32 13.49 10.32
CA MET A 124 5.69 12.91 9.03
C MET A 124 5.68 11.37 9.08
N THR A 125 5.05 10.79 8.08
CA THR A 125 5.02 9.36 7.82
C THR A 125 5.61 9.04 6.45
N MET A 126 5.70 7.78 6.09
CA MET A 126 5.92 7.40 4.70
C MET A 126 4.67 7.77 3.89
N GLY A 127 4.88 8.34 2.71
CA GLY A 127 3.79 8.67 1.80
C GLY A 127 3.14 7.43 1.19
N ALA A 128 1.93 7.62 0.70
CA ALA A 128 1.27 6.64 -0.15
C ALA A 128 1.68 6.83 -1.61
N SER A 129 1.82 5.74 -2.35
CA SER A 129 2.18 5.79 -3.77
C SER A 129 1.08 5.18 -4.63
N VAL A 130 0.67 5.88 -5.67
CA VAL A 130 -0.10 5.29 -6.75
C VAL A 130 0.88 4.66 -7.73
N GLN A 131 1.00 3.34 -7.66
CA GLN A 131 1.81 2.59 -8.63
C GLN A 131 1.02 2.39 -9.91
N TRP A 132 1.67 2.64 -11.04
CA TRP A 132 1.11 2.40 -12.35
C TRP A 132 2.20 2.01 -13.35
N TYR A 133 1.79 1.37 -14.43
CA TYR A 133 2.68 0.96 -15.50
C TYR A 133 1.95 1.09 -16.84
N CYS A 134 2.74 1.26 -17.90
CA CYS A 134 2.23 1.31 -19.25
C CYS A 134 2.39 -0.06 -19.90
N LEU A 135 1.39 -0.48 -20.63
CA LEU A 135 1.47 -1.59 -21.57
C LEU A 135 1.72 -1.03 -22.96
N GLU A 136 2.53 -1.74 -23.74
CA GLU A 136 2.68 -1.46 -25.16
C GLU A 136 1.40 -1.90 -25.87
N ALA A 137 0.85 -1.01 -26.69
CA ALA A 137 -0.35 -1.29 -27.47
C ALA A 137 0.04 -1.61 -28.92
N ASP A 138 -0.77 -2.42 -29.59
CA ASP A 138 -0.54 -2.80 -31.00
C ASP A 138 -0.76 -1.61 -31.99
N ALA A 139 -1.41 -0.55 -31.53
CA ALA A 139 -1.70 0.65 -32.29
C ALA A 139 -1.64 1.89 -31.40
N PRO A 140 -1.43 3.09 -31.98
CA PRO A 140 -1.45 4.34 -31.23
C PRO A 140 -2.75 4.50 -30.43
N THR A 141 -2.61 4.92 -29.18
CA THR A 141 -3.74 5.15 -28.27
C THR A 141 -3.83 6.63 -27.89
N THR A 142 -5.02 7.09 -27.60
CA THR A 142 -5.27 8.48 -27.19
C THR A 142 -5.55 8.54 -25.69
N PHE A 143 -5.25 9.70 -25.10
CA PHE A 143 -5.68 10.04 -23.76
C PHE A 143 -6.15 11.51 -23.76
N PRO A 144 -7.20 11.87 -23.02
CA PRO A 144 -7.69 13.23 -22.96
C PRO A 144 -6.60 14.23 -22.51
N ASP A 145 -6.57 15.40 -23.14
CA ASP A 145 -5.78 16.51 -22.64
C ASP A 145 -6.53 17.16 -21.47
N ILE A 146 -6.02 16.92 -20.25
CA ILE A 146 -6.68 17.33 -19.02
C ILE A 146 -6.28 18.78 -18.70
N GLU A 147 -7.19 19.74 -18.94
CA GLU A 147 -6.96 21.15 -18.67
C GLU A 147 -7.01 21.47 -17.17
N TRP A 148 -7.82 20.75 -16.41
CA TRP A 148 -7.97 20.89 -14.95
C TRP A 148 -6.88 20.18 -14.15
N GLY A 149 -5.92 19.53 -14.82
CA GLY A 149 -4.83 18.79 -14.19
C GLY A 149 -3.82 19.68 -13.48
N LEU A 150 -2.87 19.07 -12.80
CA LEU A 150 -1.71 19.76 -12.24
C LEU A 150 -0.89 20.40 -13.39
N PRO A 151 -0.25 21.55 -13.13
CA PRO A 151 0.59 22.22 -14.11
C PRO A 151 1.91 21.46 -14.32
N ILE A 152 1.84 20.34 -15.03
CA ILE A 152 3.01 19.55 -15.41
C ILE A 152 3.71 20.20 -16.60
N ASP A 153 5.04 20.24 -16.56
CA ASP A 153 5.90 20.71 -17.63
C ASP A 153 7.08 19.75 -17.88
N GLU A 154 7.97 20.06 -18.82
CA GLU A 154 9.15 19.24 -19.15
C GLU A 154 10.12 19.04 -17.97
N ARG A 155 10.06 19.86 -16.93
CA ARG A 155 10.94 19.77 -15.75
C ARG A 155 10.32 18.91 -14.67
N SER A 156 9.01 18.92 -14.57
CA SER A 156 8.24 18.21 -13.52
C SER A 156 7.67 16.87 -13.99
N VAL A 157 7.58 16.65 -15.31
CA VAL A 157 7.05 15.40 -15.86
C VAL A 157 7.88 14.18 -15.44
N GLN A 158 7.21 13.15 -15.04
CA GLN A 158 7.83 11.85 -14.74
C GLN A 158 7.67 10.90 -15.92
N ILE A 159 8.81 10.45 -16.44
CA ILE A 159 8.85 9.45 -17.50
C ILE A 159 8.44 8.10 -16.95
N VAL A 160 7.28 7.62 -17.36
CA VAL A 160 6.77 6.32 -16.94
C VAL A 160 7.50 5.21 -17.67
N ARG A 161 8.07 4.27 -16.93
CA ARG A 161 8.72 3.10 -17.50
C ARG A 161 7.96 1.85 -17.10
N ARG A 162 8.16 1.36 -15.89
CA ARG A 162 7.51 0.14 -15.39
C ARG A 162 7.52 0.13 -13.87
N GLY A 163 6.36 0.00 -13.22
CA GLY A 163 6.22 -0.20 -11.78
C GLY A 163 6.90 0.89 -10.94
N GLN A 164 6.63 2.13 -11.25
CA GLN A 164 7.29 3.27 -10.61
C GLN A 164 6.44 3.81 -9.48
N TRP A 165 7.08 4.13 -8.38
CA TRP A 165 6.49 4.71 -7.19
C TRP A 165 7.12 6.07 -6.84
N TYR A 166 7.49 6.86 -7.84
CA TYR A 166 8.19 8.12 -7.60
C TYR A 166 7.31 9.22 -7.02
N TRP A 167 6.00 9.00 -6.94
CA TRP A 167 5.08 9.99 -6.42
C TRP A 167 4.49 9.51 -5.11
N GLU A 168 5.25 9.71 -4.07
CA GLU A 168 4.74 9.60 -2.72
C GLU A 168 3.99 10.89 -2.39
N VAL A 169 2.76 10.74 -1.96
CA VAL A 169 1.84 11.82 -1.58
C VAL A 169 1.37 11.63 -0.15
N GLY A 170 0.91 12.71 0.50
CA GLY A 170 0.32 12.63 1.82
C GLY A 170 1.30 12.42 2.96
N MET A 171 2.60 12.66 2.80
CA MET A 171 3.61 12.48 3.85
C MET A 171 3.38 13.31 5.13
N ARG A 172 2.50 14.31 5.09
CA ARG A 172 2.15 15.16 6.23
C ARG A 172 0.68 15.05 6.63
N ASP A 173 -0.05 14.22 5.91
CA ASP A 173 -1.46 13.91 6.20
C ASP A 173 -1.54 12.66 7.09
N ASP A 174 -2.66 12.47 7.75
CA ASP A 174 -2.94 11.23 8.46
C ASP A 174 -3.22 10.11 7.44
N GLN A 175 -2.28 9.17 7.29
CA GLN A 175 -2.36 8.10 6.29
C GLN A 175 -3.60 7.20 6.46
N ILE A 176 -4.22 7.21 7.64
CA ILE A 176 -5.40 6.40 7.95
C ILE A 176 -6.66 7.25 7.81
N ALA A 177 -6.72 8.38 8.49
CA ALA A 177 -7.91 9.24 8.48
C ALA A 177 -8.13 9.95 7.13
N ASP A 178 -7.04 10.34 6.45
CA ASP A 178 -7.07 11.03 5.16
C ASP A 178 -6.82 10.08 3.96
N ALA A 179 -6.88 8.76 4.15
CA ALA A 179 -6.52 7.77 3.13
C ALA A 179 -7.22 8.00 1.77
N GLU A 180 -8.52 8.31 1.79
CA GLU A 180 -9.31 8.58 0.59
C GLU A 180 -8.83 9.86 -0.13
N LYS A 181 -8.58 10.92 0.60
CA LYS A 181 -8.06 12.19 0.08
C LYS A 181 -6.65 12.00 -0.51
N ILE A 182 -5.80 11.24 0.17
CA ILE A 182 -4.44 10.93 -0.28
C ILE A 182 -4.48 10.12 -1.57
N ARG A 183 -5.34 9.08 -1.64
CA ARG A 183 -5.57 8.28 -2.85
C ARG A 183 -6.03 9.16 -4.02
N ASP A 184 -7.04 10.00 -3.80
CA ASP A 184 -7.61 10.84 -4.85
C ASP A 184 -6.58 11.83 -5.38
N TYR A 185 -5.77 12.40 -4.49
CA TYR A 185 -4.66 13.27 -4.91
C TYR A 185 -3.58 12.50 -5.67
N GLY A 186 -3.22 11.30 -5.23
CA GLY A 186 -2.29 10.43 -5.96
C GLY A 186 -2.77 10.09 -7.36
N MET A 187 -4.07 9.77 -7.53
CA MET A 187 -4.68 9.55 -8.82
C MET A 187 -4.67 10.84 -9.67
N TYR A 188 -4.97 11.98 -9.08
CA TYR A 188 -4.90 13.27 -9.75
C TYR A 188 -3.50 13.58 -10.31
N VAL A 189 -2.46 13.31 -9.52
CA VAL A 189 -1.06 13.43 -9.97
C VAL A 189 -0.78 12.48 -11.15
N ALA A 190 -1.17 11.22 -11.03
CA ALA A 190 -0.94 10.22 -12.07
C ALA A 190 -1.62 10.58 -13.39
N TYR A 191 -2.90 10.95 -13.37
CA TYR A 191 -3.64 11.35 -14.56
C TYR A 191 -3.10 12.64 -15.18
N SER A 192 -2.72 13.62 -14.38
CA SER A 192 -2.12 14.88 -14.87
C SER A 192 -0.82 14.62 -15.61
N ASN A 193 0.05 13.80 -15.03
CA ASN A 193 1.32 13.44 -15.66
C ASN A 193 1.11 12.62 -16.94
N TRP A 194 0.18 11.66 -16.92
CA TRP A 194 -0.12 10.84 -18.09
C TRP A 194 -0.68 11.69 -19.24
N SER A 195 -1.61 12.59 -18.93
CA SER A 195 -2.12 13.56 -19.90
C SER A 195 -1.01 14.38 -20.55
N TYR A 196 -0.08 14.90 -19.75
CA TYR A 196 1.06 15.66 -20.26
C TYR A 196 1.96 14.78 -21.15
N LEU A 197 2.31 13.58 -20.71
CA LEU A 197 3.14 12.64 -21.48
C LEU A 197 2.54 12.32 -22.85
N LYS A 198 1.24 12.08 -22.91
CA LYS A 198 0.53 11.70 -24.14
C LYS A 198 0.34 12.87 -25.12
N ASN A 199 0.14 14.09 -24.61
CA ASN A 199 -0.35 15.18 -25.45
C ASN A 199 0.66 16.31 -25.66
N ARG A 200 1.52 16.61 -24.67
CA ARG A 200 2.31 17.84 -24.64
C ARG A 200 3.82 17.63 -24.55
N SER A 201 4.25 16.51 -23.97
CA SER A 201 5.67 16.23 -23.72
C SER A 201 6.48 16.16 -25.02
N SER A 202 7.73 16.56 -24.96
CA SER A 202 8.72 16.38 -26.03
C SER A 202 8.97 14.92 -26.40
N VAL A 203 8.60 14.00 -25.53
CA VAL A 203 8.71 12.52 -25.74
C VAL A 203 7.37 11.85 -26.03
N ARG A 204 6.31 12.61 -26.32
CA ARG A 204 4.95 12.09 -26.53
C ARG A 204 4.87 10.96 -27.56
N ASP A 205 5.69 11.02 -28.62
CA ASP A 205 5.69 10.01 -29.68
C ASP A 205 6.07 8.60 -29.18
N ARG A 206 6.71 8.52 -28.03
CA ARG A 206 7.03 7.25 -27.37
C ARG A 206 5.82 6.65 -26.62
N TYR A 207 4.78 7.44 -26.42
CA TYR A 207 3.56 7.09 -25.71
C TYR A 207 2.32 7.15 -26.60
N ALA A 208 2.52 7.32 -27.91
CA ALA A 208 1.44 7.42 -28.90
C ALA A 208 0.58 6.16 -28.96
#